data_6293428473a13098eca2a001ed296cb6
#
_entry.id   6293428473a13098eca2a001ed296cb6
#
_cell.length_a   1.000
_cell.length_b   1.000
_cell.length_c   1.000
_cell.angle_alpha   90.00
_cell.angle_beta   90.00
_cell.angle_gamma   90.00
#
_symmetry.space_group_name_H-M   'P 1'
#
loop_
_entity.id
_entity.type
_entity.pdbx_description
1 polymer ?
#
loop_
_entity_poly.entity_id
_entity_poly.type
_entity_poly.pdbx_seq_one_letter_code
_entity_poly.pdbx_strand_id
1 'polypeptide(L)'
;MTIQHKLITNADLHEPKGVSAASNKTVYVANGSGSGAWSTLATDSLALPKGKFYFYNTGSPYTLAHSASTAKVAPTTVASGYSSLVTEATTARLTYTGTATTLLKLDFDVSVSQASGADRDIMVSIHRNGTVIAGSQSVVTSVTGDLVQMAGSCFYNAATNDYFEIYAQNTGASGDMVFQKVGLTLTAT
;
A
#
# COMPACT_ATOMS: atom_id res chain seq x y z
N MET A 1 44.62 35.25 2.72
CA MET A 1 43.69 36.40 2.67
C MET A 1 42.40 35.97 3.30
N THR A 2 42.03 36.51 4.45
CA THR A 2 40.79 36.16 5.12
C THR A 2 39.72 37.14 4.68
N ILE A 3 38.79 36.70 3.86
CA ILE A 3 37.64 37.50 3.44
C ILE A 3 36.67 37.60 4.60
N GLN A 4 36.44 38.79 5.12
CA GLN A 4 35.47 39.00 6.19
C GLN A 4 34.08 39.06 5.59
N HIS A 5 33.23 38.11 5.95
CA HIS A 5 31.86 37.99 5.44
C HIS A 5 31.01 39.26 5.57
N LYS A 6 31.25 40.07 6.62
CA LYS A 6 30.50 41.33 6.82
C LYS A 6 30.76 42.42 5.77
N LEU A 7 31.80 42.27 4.94
CA LEU A 7 32.11 43.22 3.86
C LEU A 7 31.53 42.82 2.51
N ILE A 8 30.83 41.68 2.46
CA ILE A 8 30.29 41.15 1.25
C ILE A 8 28.79 41.50 1.23
N THR A 9 28.50 42.63 0.58
CA THR A 9 27.13 43.17 0.46
C THR A 9 26.35 42.54 -0.70
N ASN A 10 26.95 41.55 -1.37
CA ASN A 10 26.32 40.92 -2.51
C ASN A 10 25.50 39.71 -2.05
N ALA A 11 24.22 39.71 -2.40
CA ALA A 11 23.31 38.61 -2.17
C ALA A 11 23.79 37.25 -2.76
N ASP A 12 24.84 37.28 -3.58
CA ASP A 12 25.41 36.11 -4.24
C ASP A 12 26.31 35.23 -3.35
N LEU A 13 26.61 35.63 -2.12
CA LEU A 13 27.70 35.02 -1.37
C LEU A 13 27.32 33.81 -0.51
N HIS A 14 26.10 33.76 -0.07
CA HIS A 14 25.56 32.64 0.73
C HIS A 14 24.22 32.16 0.25
N GLU A 15 23.63 32.89 -0.65
CA GLU A 15 22.34 32.54 -1.21
C GLU A 15 22.52 32.19 -2.68
N PRO A 16 21.92 31.09 -3.14
CA PRO A 16 21.89 30.76 -4.56
C PRO A 16 21.29 31.91 -5.36
N LYS A 17 21.85 32.20 -6.54
CA LYS A 17 21.33 33.24 -7.42
C LYS A 17 19.84 33.11 -7.65
N GLY A 18 19.12 34.22 -7.49
CA GLY A 18 17.69 34.26 -7.72
C GLY A 18 16.84 33.75 -6.54
N VAL A 19 17.39 33.61 -5.33
CA VAL A 19 16.62 33.21 -4.15
C VAL A 19 15.44 34.14 -3.88
N SER A 20 15.56 35.43 -4.14
CA SER A 20 14.47 36.41 -4.01
C SER A 20 13.34 36.21 -5.01
N ALA A 21 13.59 35.51 -6.12
CA ALA A 21 12.61 35.14 -7.13
C ALA A 21 12.13 33.66 -7.00
N ALA A 22 12.70 32.95 -6.04
CA ALA A 22 12.32 31.56 -5.82
C ALA A 22 10.87 31.48 -5.30
N SER A 23 10.07 30.64 -5.93
CA SER A 23 8.72 30.34 -5.46
C SER A 23 8.76 29.49 -4.19
N ASN A 24 7.72 29.56 -3.38
CA ASN A 24 7.58 28.66 -2.24
C ASN A 24 7.70 27.18 -2.69
N LYS A 25 8.36 26.37 -1.86
CA LYS A 25 8.59 24.93 -2.12
C LYS A 25 9.53 24.65 -3.31
N THR A 26 10.45 25.56 -3.62
CA THR A 26 11.52 25.28 -4.56
C THR A 26 12.82 24.99 -3.83
N VAL A 27 13.67 24.17 -4.45
CA VAL A 27 15.05 23.91 -4.04
C VAL A 27 16.00 24.30 -5.17
N TYR A 28 17.18 24.76 -4.81
CA TYR A 28 18.22 25.01 -5.80
C TYR A 28 18.94 23.69 -6.11
N VAL A 29 18.83 23.24 -7.34
CA VAL A 29 19.46 22.00 -7.81
C VAL A 29 20.71 22.37 -8.59
N ALA A 30 21.88 21.97 -8.08
CA ALA A 30 23.15 22.15 -8.76
C ALA A 30 23.25 21.26 -9.99
N ASN A 31 23.80 21.78 -11.09
CA ASN A 31 23.98 21.04 -12.35
C ASN A 31 25.34 20.34 -12.48
N GLY A 32 26.17 20.35 -11.46
CA GLY A 32 27.52 19.77 -11.47
C GLY A 32 28.59 20.61 -12.20
N SER A 33 28.21 21.75 -12.78
CA SER A 33 29.13 22.61 -13.56
C SER A 33 29.26 24.02 -12.95
N GLY A 34 29.09 24.15 -11.64
CA GLY A 34 29.18 25.42 -10.93
C GLY A 34 27.94 26.32 -11.06
N SER A 35 26.84 25.79 -11.55
CA SER A 35 25.56 26.47 -11.68
C SER A 35 24.40 25.55 -11.22
N GLY A 36 23.17 26.01 -11.32
CA GLY A 36 21.97 25.25 -11.00
C GLY A 36 20.70 26.02 -11.33
N ALA A 37 19.57 25.46 -11.00
CA ALA A 37 18.25 26.06 -11.21
C ALA A 37 17.35 25.84 -9.99
N TRP A 38 16.41 26.77 -9.77
CA TRP A 38 15.32 26.56 -8.82
C TRP A 38 14.33 25.57 -9.41
N SER A 39 14.18 24.45 -8.75
CA SER A 39 13.19 23.43 -9.12
C SER A 39 12.14 23.31 -8.03
N THR A 40 10.88 23.23 -8.42
CA THR A 40 9.80 22.89 -7.49
C THR A 40 10.08 21.49 -6.94
N LEU A 41 10.11 21.37 -5.63
CA LEU A 41 10.03 20.05 -5.02
C LEU A 41 8.70 19.45 -5.47
N ALA A 42 8.77 18.43 -6.30
CA ALA A 42 7.58 17.61 -6.54
C ALA A 42 7.10 17.13 -5.17
N THR A 43 5.87 17.48 -4.81
CA THR A 43 5.28 17.05 -3.52
C THR A 43 5.34 15.54 -3.37
N ASP A 44 5.35 14.84 -4.49
CA ASP A 44 5.45 13.39 -4.57
C ASP A 44 6.84 12.84 -4.19
N SER A 45 7.91 13.62 -4.38
CA SER A 45 9.28 13.16 -4.03
C SER A 45 9.55 13.14 -2.52
N LEU A 46 8.71 13.82 -1.73
CA LEU A 46 8.75 13.80 -0.26
C LEU A 46 7.60 13.01 0.37
N ALA A 47 6.61 12.64 -0.40
CA ALA A 47 5.49 11.86 0.07
C ALA A 47 5.89 10.39 0.14
N LEU A 48 5.74 9.78 1.31
CA LEU A 48 5.90 8.35 1.47
C LEU A 48 4.61 7.65 1.01
N PRO A 49 4.72 6.63 0.14
CA PRO A 49 3.57 5.82 -0.24
C PRO A 49 2.89 5.21 0.97
N LYS A 50 1.60 5.39 1.05
CA LYS A 50 0.75 4.75 2.04
C LYS A 50 -0.68 4.66 1.53
N GLY A 51 -1.37 3.60 1.89
CA GLY A 51 -2.77 3.41 1.55
C GLY A 51 -3.38 2.29 2.36
N LYS A 52 -4.68 2.37 2.57
CA LYS A 52 -5.43 1.35 3.30
C LYS A 52 -6.85 1.29 2.78
N PHE A 53 -7.33 0.10 2.47
CA PHE A 53 -8.76 -0.17 2.45
C PHE A 53 -9.16 -1.09 3.60
N TYR A 54 -10.41 -1.00 4.00
CA TYR A 54 -10.99 -1.95 4.95
C TYR A 54 -12.48 -2.17 4.69
N PHE A 55 -12.92 -3.37 4.99
CA PHE A 55 -14.31 -3.79 5.09
C PHE A 55 -14.53 -4.31 6.51
N TYR A 56 -15.62 -3.89 7.12
CA TYR A 56 -16.07 -4.43 8.40
C TYR A 56 -17.59 -4.44 8.43
N ASN A 57 -18.19 -5.62 8.45
CA ASN A 57 -19.64 -5.74 8.52
C ASN A 57 -20.02 -7.10 9.14
N THR A 58 -20.57 -7.06 10.34
CA THR A 58 -21.05 -8.25 11.04
C THR A 58 -22.50 -8.61 10.72
N GLY A 59 -23.30 -7.62 10.29
CA GLY A 59 -24.70 -7.80 9.95
C GLY A 59 -24.94 -8.29 8.51
N SER A 60 -24.00 -7.98 7.61
CA SER A 60 -24.02 -8.43 6.21
C SER A 60 -22.58 -8.75 5.76
N PRO A 61 -22.01 -9.85 6.21
CA PRO A 61 -20.65 -10.22 5.87
C PRO A 61 -20.50 -10.51 4.37
N TYR A 62 -19.27 -10.39 3.87
CA TYR A 62 -18.96 -10.75 2.49
C TYR A 62 -18.77 -12.26 2.38
N THR A 63 -19.51 -12.90 1.47
CA THR A 63 -19.37 -14.32 1.19
C THR A 63 -18.58 -14.53 -0.09
N LEU A 64 -17.48 -15.27 0.01
CA LEU A 64 -16.69 -15.75 -1.11
C LEU A 64 -17.07 -17.20 -1.36
N ALA A 65 -17.65 -17.46 -2.53
CA ALA A 65 -18.04 -18.81 -2.93
C ALA A 65 -16.83 -19.74 -2.93
N HIS A 66 -17.05 -20.98 -2.56
CA HIS A 66 -16.01 -22.00 -2.55
C HIS A 66 -15.30 -22.11 -3.91
N SER A 67 -13.98 -22.17 -3.86
CA SER A 67 -13.14 -22.42 -5.03
C SER A 67 -11.96 -23.30 -4.62
N ALA A 68 -11.65 -24.31 -5.43
CA ALA A 68 -10.47 -25.15 -5.26
C ALA A 68 -9.15 -24.41 -5.57
N SER A 69 -9.23 -23.22 -6.13
CA SER A 69 -8.10 -22.33 -6.39
C SER A 69 -8.30 -21.01 -5.64
N THR A 70 -7.23 -20.25 -5.48
CA THR A 70 -7.30 -18.92 -4.86
C THR A 70 -8.26 -18.01 -5.63
N ALA A 71 -9.14 -17.34 -4.90
CA ALA A 71 -10.09 -16.38 -5.44
C ALA A 71 -9.95 -15.03 -4.73
N LYS A 72 -10.19 -13.96 -5.46
CA LYS A 72 -10.09 -12.59 -4.93
C LYS A 72 -11.17 -12.35 -3.88
N VAL A 73 -10.78 -11.80 -2.73
CA VAL A 73 -11.68 -11.30 -1.69
C VAL A 73 -12.05 -9.85 -2.04
N ALA A 74 -13.25 -9.66 -2.59
CA ALA A 74 -13.70 -8.38 -3.13
C ALA A 74 -15.06 -7.95 -2.59
N PRO A 75 -15.17 -7.55 -1.31
CA PRO A 75 -16.41 -6.98 -0.79
C PRO A 75 -16.78 -5.72 -1.58
N THR A 76 -18.08 -5.53 -1.83
CA THR A 76 -18.60 -4.47 -2.70
C THR A 76 -18.55 -3.07 -2.09
N THR A 77 -18.38 -2.98 -0.78
CA THR A 77 -18.30 -1.73 -0.04
C THR A 77 -17.08 -1.73 0.85
N VAL A 78 -15.96 -1.26 0.34
CA VAL A 78 -14.77 -1.01 1.16
C VAL A 78 -14.69 0.47 1.50
N ALA A 79 -14.27 0.78 2.72
CA ALA A 79 -13.94 2.12 3.12
C ALA A 79 -12.45 2.39 2.90
N SER A 80 -12.15 3.59 2.43
CA SER A 80 -10.81 4.14 2.33
C SER A 80 -10.35 4.63 3.70
N GLY A 81 -9.13 4.32 4.07
CA GLY A 81 -8.57 4.81 5.33
C GLY A 81 -7.77 6.10 5.14
N TYR A 82 -6.75 6.05 4.33
CA TYR A 82 -5.86 7.16 3.95
C TYR A 82 -5.03 6.74 2.75
N SER A 83 -4.66 7.68 1.91
CA SER A 83 -3.79 7.41 0.76
C SER A 83 -2.81 8.54 0.46
N SER A 84 -1.63 8.18 -0.01
CA SER A 84 -0.60 9.05 -0.56
C SER A 84 0.23 8.21 -1.53
N LEU A 85 0.33 8.63 -2.78
CA LEU A 85 0.94 7.85 -3.87
C LEU A 85 0.35 6.43 -4.03
N VAL A 86 -0.89 6.26 -3.58
CA VAL A 86 -1.68 5.03 -3.68
C VAL A 86 -3.12 5.42 -3.98
N THR A 87 -3.75 4.75 -4.91
CA THR A 87 -5.19 4.85 -5.15
C THR A 87 -5.90 3.62 -4.62
N GLU A 88 -7.08 3.84 -4.07
CA GLU A 88 -7.93 2.81 -3.49
C GLU A 88 -9.16 2.63 -4.39
N ALA A 89 -9.43 1.41 -4.79
CA ALA A 89 -10.62 1.10 -5.58
C ALA A 89 -11.70 0.46 -4.69
N THR A 90 -12.96 0.76 -4.98
CA THR A 90 -14.14 0.15 -4.32
C THR A 90 -14.18 -1.37 -4.42
N THR A 91 -13.34 -1.94 -5.28
CA THR A 91 -13.19 -3.39 -5.48
C THR A 91 -12.12 -4.03 -4.60
N ALA A 92 -11.79 -3.44 -3.46
CA ALA A 92 -10.77 -3.93 -2.52
C ALA A 92 -9.38 -4.10 -3.17
N ARG A 93 -8.88 -3.00 -3.74
CA ARG A 93 -7.59 -2.94 -4.42
C ARG A 93 -6.84 -1.68 -4.01
N LEU A 94 -5.54 -1.81 -3.74
CA LEU A 94 -4.60 -0.70 -3.61
C LEU A 94 -3.70 -0.67 -4.83
N THR A 95 -3.60 0.47 -5.52
CA THR A 95 -2.71 0.66 -6.66
C THR A 95 -1.64 1.69 -6.33
N TYR A 96 -0.38 1.32 -6.46
CA TYR A 96 0.75 2.21 -6.28
C TYR A 96 0.85 3.16 -7.48
N THR A 97 0.87 4.48 -7.22
CA THR A 97 0.91 5.52 -8.27
C THR A 97 2.20 6.34 -8.25
N GLY A 98 3.14 6.02 -7.36
CA GLY A 98 4.45 6.67 -7.34
C GLY A 98 5.25 6.40 -8.61
N THR A 99 6.16 7.30 -8.95
CA THR A 99 6.97 7.21 -10.19
C THR A 99 8.26 6.42 -10.03
N ALA A 100 8.72 6.23 -8.80
CA ALA A 100 9.92 5.45 -8.49
C ALA A 100 9.57 4.07 -7.95
N THR A 101 10.37 3.07 -8.28
CA THR A 101 10.28 1.75 -7.63
C THR A 101 10.57 1.91 -6.14
N THR A 102 9.67 1.44 -5.29
CA THR A 102 9.74 1.66 -3.85
C THR A 102 9.48 0.36 -3.09
N LEU A 103 10.27 0.12 -2.06
CA LEU A 103 10.03 -0.99 -1.15
C LEU A 103 8.83 -0.67 -0.28
N LEU A 104 7.80 -1.49 -0.38
CA LEU A 104 6.56 -1.37 0.37
C LEU A 104 6.43 -2.52 1.36
N LYS A 105 5.98 -2.21 2.56
CA LYS A 105 5.42 -3.18 3.49
C LYS A 105 3.93 -3.30 3.22
N LEU A 106 3.45 -4.52 3.10
CA LEU A 106 2.06 -4.88 2.88
C LEU A 106 1.59 -5.69 4.07
N ASP A 107 0.53 -5.25 4.74
CA ASP A 107 -0.06 -5.94 5.88
C ASP A 107 -1.52 -6.22 5.58
N PHE A 108 -1.98 -7.46 5.80
CA PHE A 108 -3.39 -7.78 5.77
C PHE A 108 -3.90 -8.22 7.15
N ASP A 109 -5.17 -7.95 7.40
CA ASP A 109 -5.92 -8.50 8.51
C ASP A 109 -7.33 -8.90 8.05
N VAL A 110 -7.76 -10.09 8.39
CA VAL A 110 -9.08 -10.61 8.04
C VAL A 110 -9.72 -11.35 9.21
N SER A 111 -11.05 -11.31 9.27
CA SER A 111 -11.87 -12.18 10.11
C SER A 111 -12.73 -13.02 9.19
N VAL A 112 -12.56 -14.32 9.23
CA VAL A 112 -13.21 -15.25 8.31
C VAL A 112 -13.73 -16.46 9.05
N SER A 113 -14.86 -16.99 8.59
CA SER A 113 -15.39 -18.29 9.01
C SER A 113 -15.75 -19.12 7.78
N GLN A 114 -15.84 -20.42 7.96
CA GLN A 114 -16.40 -21.33 6.98
C GLN A 114 -17.92 -21.45 7.21
N ALA A 115 -18.72 -21.30 6.14
CA ALA A 115 -20.18 -21.33 6.23
C ALA A 115 -20.76 -22.74 6.48
N SER A 116 -20.09 -23.77 5.95
CA SER A 116 -20.56 -25.17 6.03
C SER A 116 -19.45 -26.16 5.71
N GLY A 117 -19.66 -27.41 6.02
CA GLY A 117 -18.76 -28.52 5.71
C GLY A 117 -17.93 -28.97 6.91
N ALA A 118 -16.96 -29.85 6.71
CA ALA A 118 -16.02 -30.28 7.74
C ALA A 118 -14.92 -29.22 7.92
N ASP A 119 -14.18 -29.31 9.01
CA ASP A 119 -13.02 -28.43 9.29
C ASP A 119 -12.03 -28.43 8.13
N ARG A 120 -11.55 -27.27 7.74
CA ARG A 120 -10.69 -27.06 6.59
C ARG A 120 -9.68 -25.96 6.84
N ASP A 121 -8.62 -26.01 6.08
CA ASP A 121 -7.66 -24.95 6.06
C ASP A 121 -8.12 -23.82 5.14
N ILE A 122 -8.20 -22.63 5.70
CA ILE A 122 -8.38 -21.39 4.96
C ILE A 122 -7.00 -20.78 4.80
N MET A 123 -6.61 -20.52 3.55
CA MET A 123 -5.41 -19.79 3.19
C MET A 123 -5.78 -18.39 2.72
N VAL A 124 -5.08 -17.39 3.23
CA VAL A 124 -5.19 -15.98 2.78
C VAL A 124 -3.81 -15.50 2.32
N SER A 125 -3.76 -14.76 1.25
CA SER A 125 -2.52 -14.27 0.64
C SER A 125 -2.69 -12.88 0.01
N ILE A 126 -1.59 -12.16 -0.12
CA ILE A 126 -1.53 -10.92 -0.90
C ILE A 126 -1.07 -11.26 -2.32
N HIS A 127 -1.78 -10.75 -3.29
CA HIS A 127 -1.43 -10.85 -4.70
C HIS A 127 -1.04 -9.49 -5.26
N ARG A 128 -0.02 -9.47 -6.10
CA ARG A 128 0.35 -8.34 -6.92
C ARG A 128 -0.01 -8.64 -8.36
N ASN A 129 -0.81 -7.78 -9.00
CA ASN A 129 -1.25 -7.94 -10.38
C ASN A 129 -1.85 -9.34 -10.66
N GLY A 130 -2.59 -9.89 -9.69
CA GLY A 130 -3.19 -11.21 -9.76
C GLY A 130 -2.25 -12.38 -9.42
N THR A 131 -0.96 -12.14 -9.17
CA THR A 131 0.02 -13.18 -8.83
C THR A 131 0.38 -13.12 -7.35
N VAL A 132 0.42 -14.26 -6.68
CA VAL A 132 0.77 -14.35 -5.25
C VAL A 132 2.17 -13.79 -4.97
N ILE A 133 2.29 -12.98 -3.93
CA ILE A 133 3.58 -12.56 -3.41
C ILE A 133 4.10 -13.66 -2.49
N ALA A 134 5.28 -14.18 -2.79
CA ALA A 134 5.90 -15.21 -1.96
C ALA A 134 6.08 -14.73 -0.50
N GLY A 135 5.74 -15.59 0.46
CA GLY A 135 5.83 -15.26 1.88
C GLY A 135 4.67 -14.42 2.44
N SER A 136 3.67 -14.06 1.64
CA SER A 136 2.48 -13.34 2.09
C SER A 136 1.35 -14.25 2.59
N GLN A 137 1.52 -15.56 2.52
CA GLN A 137 0.49 -16.54 2.81
C GLN A 137 0.36 -16.78 4.32
N SER A 138 -0.88 -16.84 4.80
CA SER A 138 -1.24 -17.29 6.14
C SER A 138 -2.29 -18.40 5.99
N VAL A 139 -2.19 -19.43 6.82
CA VAL A 139 -3.09 -20.58 6.80
C VAL A 139 -3.62 -20.82 8.21
N VAL A 140 -4.90 -21.10 8.32
CA VAL A 140 -5.53 -21.47 9.57
C VAL A 140 -6.54 -22.59 9.32
N THR A 141 -6.62 -23.57 10.22
CA THR A 141 -7.72 -24.55 10.22
C THR A 141 -8.94 -23.90 10.85
N SER A 142 -10.02 -23.81 10.11
CA SER A 142 -11.31 -23.25 10.56
C SER A 142 -12.30 -24.34 10.85
N VAL A 143 -12.92 -24.27 12.03
CA VAL A 143 -14.11 -25.05 12.38
C VAL A 143 -15.34 -24.36 11.78
N THR A 144 -16.28 -25.14 11.26
CA THR A 144 -17.49 -24.59 10.66
C THR A 144 -18.25 -23.68 11.62
N GLY A 145 -18.53 -22.46 11.19
CA GLY A 145 -19.22 -21.42 11.96
C GLY A 145 -18.33 -20.63 12.91
N ASP A 146 -17.12 -21.09 13.21
CA ASP A 146 -16.20 -20.36 14.09
C ASP A 146 -15.48 -19.25 13.31
N LEU A 147 -15.47 -18.05 13.90
CA LEU A 147 -14.77 -16.91 13.34
C LEU A 147 -13.29 -16.94 13.72
N VAL A 148 -12.41 -17.03 12.75
CA VAL A 148 -10.96 -16.98 12.94
C VAL A 148 -10.39 -15.65 12.48
N GLN A 149 -9.37 -15.17 13.19
CA GLN A 149 -8.61 -13.98 12.86
C GLN A 149 -7.31 -14.38 12.18
N MET A 150 -7.02 -13.77 11.03
CA MET A 150 -5.79 -14.01 10.30
C MET A 150 -5.12 -12.68 9.98
N ALA A 151 -3.82 -12.66 10.07
CA ALA A 151 -2.99 -11.53 9.67
C ALA A 151 -1.73 -12.03 8.97
N GLY A 152 -1.16 -11.19 8.14
CA GLY A 152 0.11 -11.49 7.49
C GLY A 152 0.74 -10.23 6.94
N SER A 153 2.05 -10.28 6.74
CA SER A 153 2.81 -9.17 6.18
C SER A 153 3.87 -9.68 5.20
N CYS A 154 4.18 -8.85 4.21
CA CYS A 154 5.30 -9.08 3.32
C CYS A 154 5.89 -7.76 2.83
N PHE A 155 7.10 -7.84 2.26
CA PHE A 155 7.73 -6.71 1.60
C PHE A 155 7.76 -6.94 0.09
N TYR A 156 7.58 -5.87 -0.68
CA TYR A 156 7.60 -5.93 -2.12
C TYR A 156 8.14 -4.63 -2.74
N ASN A 157 9.04 -4.76 -3.73
CA ASN A 157 9.51 -3.64 -4.53
C ASN A 157 8.46 -3.32 -5.61
N ALA A 158 7.59 -2.35 -5.33
CA ALA A 158 6.50 -1.97 -6.21
C ALA A 158 6.96 -1.01 -7.31
N ALA A 159 6.55 -1.27 -8.52
CA ALA A 159 6.64 -0.35 -9.66
C ALA A 159 5.34 0.42 -9.84
N THR A 160 5.39 1.54 -10.55
CA THR A 160 4.20 2.34 -10.89
C THR A 160 3.10 1.47 -11.51
N ASN A 161 1.89 1.64 -11.03
CA ASN A 161 0.69 0.89 -11.42
C ASN A 161 0.64 -0.58 -10.94
N ASP A 162 1.58 -1.02 -10.12
CA ASP A 162 1.39 -2.28 -9.42
C ASP A 162 0.17 -2.18 -8.50
N TYR A 163 -0.69 -3.18 -8.55
CA TYR A 163 -1.84 -3.25 -7.66
C TYR A 163 -1.79 -4.48 -6.77
N PHE A 164 -2.34 -4.32 -5.57
CA PHE A 164 -2.33 -5.30 -4.51
C PHE A 164 -3.75 -5.62 -4.07
N GLU A 165 -4.02 -6.91 -3.87
CA GLU A 165 -5.33 -7.45 -3.53
C GLU A 165 -5.18 -8.61 -2.57
N ILE A 166 -6.23 -8.89 -1.79
CA ILE A 166 -6.29 -10.09 -0.95
C ILE A 166 -6.97 -11.20 -1.73
N TYR A 167 -6.39 -12.38 -1.67
CA TYR A 167 -6.97 -13.62 -2.19
C TYR A 167 -7.11 -14.64 -1.07
N ALA A 168 -8.12 -15.50 -1.18
CA ALA A 168 -8.33 -16.59 -0.25
C ALA A 168 -8.66 -17.89 -0.99
N GLN A 169 -8.38 -18.98 -0.31
CA GLN A 169 -8.71 -20.33 -0.75
C GLN A 169 -9.17 -21.14 0.45
N ASN A 170 -10.26 -21.89 0.28
CA ASN A 170 -10.60 -22.97 1.16
C ASN A 170 -10.08 -24.27 0.54
N THR A 171 -9.16 -24.95 1.22
CA THR A 171 -8.48 -26.15 0.68
C THR A 171 -9.37 -27.40 0.69
N GLY A 172 -10.58 -27.32 1.22
CA GLY A 172 -11.54 -28.41 1.26
C GLY A 172 -12.31 -28.58 -0.03
N ALA A 173 -13.20 -29.57 -0.04
CA ALA A 173 -14.04 -29.91 -1.18
C ALA A 173 -15.33 -29.07 -1.27
N SER A 174 -15.69 -28.32 -0.22
CA SER A 174 -16.91 -27.50 -0.15
C SER A 174 -16.82 -26.51 1.01
N GLY A 175 -17.71 -25.54 1.01
CA GLY A 175 -17.88 -24.54 2.07
C GLY A 175 -17.40 -23.17 1.65
N ASP A 176 -18.36 -22.25 1.56
CA ASP A 176 -18.08 -20.84 1.30
C ASP A 176 -17.33 -20.21 2.47
N MET A 177 -16.54 -19.20 2.19
CA MET A 177 -15.83 -18.39 3.20
C MET A 177 -16.62 -17.12 3.46
N VAL A 178 -16.87 -16.82 4.73
CA VAL A 178 -17.66 -15.66 5.17
C VAL A 178 -16.73 -14.69 5.90
N PHE A 179 -16.49 -13.53 5.31
CA PHE A 179 -15.61 -12.50 5.83
C PHE A 179 -16.40 -11.39 6.53
N GLN A 180 -16.16 -11.20 7.81
CA GLN A 180 -16.69 -10.05 8.58
C GLN A 180 -15.75 -8.86 8.55
N LYS A 181 -14.45 -9.09 8.36
CA LYS A 181 -13.43 -8.06 8.25
C LYS A 181 -12.45 -8.42 7.14
N VAL A 182 -12.09 -7.42 6.36
CA VAL A 182 -11.02 -7.51 5.35
C VAL A 182 -10.27 -6.19 5.37
N GLY A 183 -8.98 -6.22 5.60
CA GLY A 183 -8.11 -5.04 5.60
C GLY A 183 -6.81 -5.31 4.86
N LEU A 184 -6.39 -4.36 4.04
CA LEU A 184 -5.06 -4.32 3.43
C LEU A 184 -4.47 -2.93 3.65
N THR A 185 -3.26 -2.90 4.17
CA THR A 185 -2.48 -1.68 4.39
C THR A 185 -1.19 -1.76 3.60
N LEU A 186 -0.80 -0.66 3.01
CA LEU A 186 0.43 -0.47 2.27
C LEU A 186 1.17 0.72 2.85
N THR A 187 2.46 0.58 3.17
CA THR A 187 3.32 1.65 3.67
C THR A 187 4.72 1.54 3.09
N ALA A 188 5.34 2.67 2.76
CA ALA A 188 6.77 2.70 2.43
C ALA A 188 7.60 2.42 3.68
N THR A 189 8.75 1.80 3.48
CA THR A 189 9.75 1.48 4.52
C THR A 189 11.01 2.29 4.35
#